data_222b155fcb6212aee24f87960b3c0c84
#
_entry.id   222b155fcb6212aee24f87960b3c0c84
#
_cell.length_a   1.000
_cell.length_b   1.000
_cell.length_c   1.000
_cell.angle_alpha   90.00
_cell.angle_beta   90.00
_cell.angle_gamma   90.00
#
_symmetry.space_group_name_H-M   'P 1'
#
loop_
_entity.id
_entity.type
_entity.pdbx_description
1 polymer ?
#
loop_
_entity_poly.entity_id
_entity_poly.type
_entity_poly.pdbx_seq_one_letter_code
_entity_poly.pdbx_strand_id
1 'polypeptide(L)'
;MKSMTGFGSGTATKDGITCTVEIKSVNARFLDLFIRSPKQINPFETIIRGLVQDRITRGKVEVSVSIQDVGERPKTFTINSVLRKQIQELLVQEEFYDDPKKVPLQAVNSVSNEWIQQQDTPIAEDVLSEIVKESTTQALDALIAMRTVEGKHIEQDLLSRISTLENVIKHIDENKAGAVEAYREHIKGKIQEYLVSLEASISEERFLQEIALLADKTDITEEIVRFTSHVVQLKNTLVDENSIGRKVDFILQEMNREVNTIGSKAMDSSITEFVVQLKCELEKIREQVQNVE
;
A
#
# COMPACT_ATOMS: atom_id res chain seq x y z
N MET A 1 10.57 -10.37 -2.52
CA MET A 1 9.63 -9.22 -2.64
C MET A 1 8.43 -9.42 -1.74
N LYS A 2 7.96 -8.39 -1.00
CA LYS A 2 6.76 -8.42 -0.14
C LYS A 2 5.81 -7.30 -0.52
N SER A 3 4.49 -7.54 -0.47
CA SER A 3 3.50 -6.47 -0.61
C SER A 3 3.52 -5.55 0.60
N MET A 4 3.23 -4.26 0.42
CA MET A 4 3.02 -3.32 1.53
C MET A 4 1.61 -3.39 2.10
N THR A 5 0.65 -3.96 1.37
CA THR A 5 -0.73 -4.17 1.82
C THR A 5 -0.89 -5.53 2.44
N GLY A 6 -1.74 -5.63 3.45
CA GLY A 6 -2.05 -6.90 4.08
C GLY A 6 -2.91 -6.77 5.32
N PHE A 7 -3.39 -7.90 5.78
CA PHE A 7 -4.17 -8.07 6.99
C PHE A 7 -3.70 -9.31 7.75
N GLY A 8 -3.67 -9.20 9.07
CA GLY A 8 -3.42 -10.34 9.95
C GLY A 8 -4.23 -10.24 11.21
N SER A 9 -4.69 -11.36 11.71
CA SER A 9 -5.41 -11.47 12.98
C SER A 9 -4.78 -12.55 13.84
N GLY A 10 -4.72 -12.30 15.15
CA GLY A 10 -4.24 -13.24 16.14
C GLY A 10 -5.11 -13.20 17.38
N THR A 11 -5.32 -14.36 17.99
CA THR A 11 -6.16 -14.50 19.19
C THR A 11 -5.46 -15.35 20.21
N ALA A 12 -5.35 -14.85 21.44
CA ALA A 12 -4.81 -15.59 22.57
C ALA A 12 -5.82 -15.59 23.71
N THR A 13 -5.94 -16.73 24.41
CA THR A 13 -6.88 -16.90 25.53
C THR A 13 -6.14 -17.44 26.74
N LYS A 14 -6.31 -16.79 27.90
CA LYS A 14 -5.79 -17.25 29.19
C LYS A 14 -6.72 -16.82 30.31
N ASP A 15 -6.97 -17.72 31.28
CA ASP A 15 -7.82 -17.49 32.46
C ASP A 15 -9.22 -16.94 32.12
N GLY A 16 -9.83 -17.41 31.01
CA GLY A 16 -11.15 -16.97 30.57
C GLY A 16 -11.15 -15.60 29.87
N ILE A 17 -9.96 -15.01 29.62
CA ILE A 17 -9.81 -13.75 28.89
C ILE A 17 -9.31 -14.05 27.48
N THR A 18 -10.01 -13.54 26.50
CA THR A 18 -9.61 -13.64 25.10
C THR A 18 -9.19 -12.26 24.58
N CYS A 19 -7.96 -12.16 24.10
CA CYS A 19 -7.44 -10.97 23.41
C CYS A 19 -7.37 -11.27 21.92
N THR A 20 -8.01 -10.43 21.10
CA THR A 20 -7.91 -10.50 19.64
C THR A 20 -7.23 -9.23 19.14
N VAL A 21 -6.18 -9.41 18.35
CA VAL A 21 -5.42 -8.34 17.71
C VAL A 21 -5.58 -8.47 16.21
N GLU A 22 -6.00 -7.39 15.58
CA GLU A 22 -6.09 -7.26 14.11
C GLU A 22 -5.11 -6.19 13.66
N ILE A 23 -4.32 -6.52 12.65
CA ILE A 23 -3.31 -5.63 12.08
C ILE A 23 -3.59 -5.45 10.60
N LYS A 24 -3.76 -4.21 10.16
CA LYS A 24 -3.93 -3.83 8.77
C LYS A 24 -2.75 -2.95 8.34
N SER A 25 -2.15 -3.29 7.21
CA SER A 25 -1.07 -2.51 6.60
C SER A 25 -1.49 -1.97 5.24
N VAL A 26 -1.17 -0.71 4.95
CA VAL A 26 -1.35 -0.07 3.64
C VAL A 26 -0.07 0.67 3.25
N ASN A 27 0.08 0.92 1.94
CA ASN A 27 1.25 1.59 1.42
C ASN A 27 1.42 2.99 2.04
N ALA A 28 2.62 3.28 2.58
CA ALA A 28 3.05 4.60 2.99
C ALA A 28 4.58 4.71 2.92
N ARG A 29 5.07 5.95 2.77
CA ARG A 29 6.51 6.23 2.63
C ARG A 29 7.32 5.91 3.88
N PHE A 30 6.75 6.13 5.05
CA PHE A 30 7.35 5.91 6.37
C PHE A 30 6.45 4.97 7.17
N LEU A 31 7.01 4.38 8.24
CA LEU A 31 6.21 3.63 9.19
C LEU A 31 5.36 4.60 10.02
N ASP A 32 4.04 4.51 9.86
CA ASP A 32 3.05 5.25 10.62
C ASP A 32 2.15 4.25 11.34
N LEU A 33 2.23 4.21 12.68
CA LEU A 33 1.61 3.20 13.51
C LEU A 33 0.50 3.80 14.37
N PHE A 34 -0.73 3.37 14.12
CA PHE A 34 -1.92 3.69 14.92
C PHE A 34 -2.39 2.46 15.69
N ILE A 35 -2.51 2.62 17.01
CA ILE A 35 -3.01 1.56 17.90
C ILE A 35 -4.34 2.02 18.48
N ARG A 36 -5.37 1.19 18.32
CA ARG A 36 -6.67 1.36 18.95
C ARG A 36 -6.85 0.24 19.97
N SER A 37 -6.86 0.57 21.26
CA SER A 37 -6.95 -0.38 22.33
C SER A 37 -7.95 0.05 23.41
N PRO A 38 -8.59 -0.89 24.11
CA PRO A 38 -9.35 -0.60 25.31
C PRO A 38 -8.45 -0.02 26.42
N LYS A 39 -9.02 0.77 27.32
CA LYS A 39 -8.27 1.41 28.43
C LYS A 39 -7.39 0.44 29.25
N GLN A 40 -7.82 -0.79 29.39
CA GLN A 40 -7.09 -1.84 30.11
C GLN A 40 -5.77 -2.25 29.42
N ILE A 41 -5.65 -2.01 28.12
CA ILE A 41 -4.49 -2.37 27.30
C ILE A 41 -3.53 -1.19 27.10
N ASN A 42 -3.93 0.04 27.36
CA ASN A 42 -3.06 1.21 27.19
C ASN A 42 -1.66 1.05 27.80
N PRO A 43 -1.47 0.42 28.99
CA PRO A 43 -0.13 0.19 29.54
C PRO A 43 0.77 -0.71 28.65
N PHE A 44 0.16 -1.55 27.82
CA PHE A 44 0.85 -2.53 26.99
C PHE A 44 1.06 -2.08 25.54
N GLU A 45 0.61 -0.88 25.17
CA GLU A 45 0.83 -0.30 23.81
C GLU A 45 2.30 -0.26 23.41
N THR A 46 3.20 -0.03 24.36
CA THR A 46 4.65 -0.03 24.12
C THR A 46 5.14 -1.38 23.65
N ILE A 47 4.60 -2.48 24.16
CA ILE A 47 4.93 -3.85 23.75
C ILE A 47 4.47 -4.08 22.31
N ILE A 48 3.22 -3.72 22.01
CA ILE A 48 2.66 -3.85 20.65
C ILE A 48 3.51 -3.04 19.65
N ARG A 49 3.84 -1.79 20.01
CA ARG A 49 4.67 -0.91 19.19
C ARG A 49 6.05 -1.49 18.89
N GLY A 50 6.73 -2.02 19.92
CA GLY A 50 8.03 -2.68 19.77
C GLY A 50 7.95 -3.87 18.81
N LEU A 51 6.99 -4.78 19.01
CA LEU A 51 6.81 -5.97 18.16
C LEU A 51 6.52 -5.61 16.69
N VAL A 52 5.75 -4.54 16.44
CA VAL A 52 5.46 -4.08 15.07
C VAL A 52 6.71 -3.47 14.43
N GLN A 53 7.44 -2.60 15.16
CA GLN A 53 8.63 -1.91 14.64
C GLN A 53 9.79 -2.87 14.34
N ASP A 54 9.90 -3.97 15.09
CA ASP A 54 10.93 -5.00 14.84
C ASP A 54 10.69 -5.77 13.53
N ARG A 55 9.46 -5.80 13.03
CA ARG A 55 9.08 -6.63 11.87
C ARG A 55 8.64 -5.86 10.63
N ILE A 56 8.26 -4.60 10.79
CA ILE A 56 7.74 -3.74 9.72
C ILE A 56 8.53 -2.44 9.69
N THR A 57 9.16 -2.16 8.55
CA THR A 57 10.05 -0.99 8.39
C THR A 57 9.36 0.21 7.77
N ARG A 58 8.26 0.01 7.00
CA ARG A 58 7.49 1.08 6.35
C ARG A 58 6.04 0.65 6.11
N GLY A 59 5.20 1.65 5.86
CA GLY A 59 3.77 1.48 5.66
C GLY A 59 2.95 2.13 6.78
N LYS A 60 1.69 2.41 6.50
CA LYS A 60 0.73 2.82 7.53
C LYS A 60 0.11 1.55 8.11
N VAL A 61 0.33 1.33 9.42
CA VAL A 61 -0.10 0.13 10.15
C VAL A 61 -1.15 0.54 11.17
N GLU A 62 -2.33 -0.04 11.06
CA GLU A 62 -3.41 0.12 12.03
C GLU A 62 -3.55 -1.19 12.81
N VAL A 63 -3.41 -1.10 14.14
CA VAL A 63 -3.58 -2.20 15.07
C VAL A 63 -4.85 -1.96 15.87
N SER A 64 -5.77 -2.90 15.84
CA SER A 64 -7.00 -2.90 16.63
C SER A 64 -6.95 -4.03 17.65
N VAL A 65 -7.07 -3.71 18.92
CA VAL A 65 -7.07 -4.67 20.02
C VAL A 65 -8.45 -4.74 20.61
N SER A 66 -8.97 -5.93 20.78
CA SER A 66 -10.21 -6.20 21.51
C SER A 66 -9.99 -7.24 22.59
N ILE A 67 -10.69 -7.07 23.72
CA ILE A 67 -10.67 -8.01 24.83
C ILE A 67 -12.09 -8.44 25.13
N GLN A 68 -12.25 -9.73 25.29
CA GLN A 68 -13.48 -10.34 25.81
C GLN A 68 -13.15 -11.11 27.08
N ASP A 69 -13.85 -10.77 28.13
CA ASP A 69 -13.80 -11.51 29.41
C ASP A 69 -15.04 -12.41 29.50
N VAL A 70 -14.84 -13.71 29.34
CA VAL A 70 -15.90 -14.73 29.44
C VAL A 70 -15.85 -15.43 30.79
N GLY A 71 -14.87 -15.09 31.64
CA GLY A 71 -14.68 -15.65 32.95
C GLY A 71 -15.73 -15.13 33.96
N GLU A 72 -16.35 -16.02 34.72
CA GLU A 72 -17.14 -15.66 35.89
C GLU A 72 -16.19 -15.15 37.00
N ARG A 73 -15.92 -13.84 36.99
CA ARG A 73 -15.10 -13.24 38.05
C ARG A 73 -15.97 -12.75 39.22
N PRO A 74 -15.51 -12.90 40.47
CA PRO A 74 -16.18 -12.29 41.57
C PRO A 74 -16.21 -10.78 41.43
N LYS A 75 -17.41 -10.19 41.55
CA LYS A 75 -17.59 -8.74 41.52
C LYS A 75 -17.37 -8.17 42.89
N THR A 76 -16.57 -7.15 43.00
CA THR A 76 -16.38 -6.42 44.26
C THR A 76 -17.35 -5.26 44.30
N PHE A 77 -18.02 -5.11 45.44
CA PHE A 77 -18.92 -4.00 45.67
C PHE A 77 -18.27 -3.02 46.62
N THR A 78 -18.13 -1.77 46.19
CA THR A 78 -17.61 -0.68 47.03
C THR A 78 -18.78 0.21 47.45
N ILE A 79 -18.88 0.50 48.72
CA ILE A 79 -19.95 1.31 49.30
C ILE A 79 -19.40 2.72 49.61
N ASN A 80 -19.93 3.74 48.95
CA ASN A 80 -19.71 5.11 49.34
C ASN A 80 -20.59 5.46 50.55
N SER A 81 -20.05 5.18 51.71
CA SER A 81 -20.76 5.39 52.99
C SER A 81 -21.07 6.86 53.28
N VAL A 82 -20.30 7.80 52.70
CA VAL A 82 -20.55 9.26 52.84
C VAL A 82 -21.80 9.63 52.07
N LEU A 83 -21.86 9.28 50.79
CA LEU A 83 -23.04 9.57 49.95
C LEU A 83 -24.31 8.88 50.49
N ARG A 84 -24.18 7.63 50.93
CA ARG A 84 -25.31 6.92 51.55
C ARG A 84 -25.86 7.67 52.78
N LYS A 85 -24.97 8.16 53.67
CA LYS A 85 -25.39 8.94 54.85
C LYS A 85 -26.06 10.25 54.48
N GLN A 86 -25.49 10.98 53.51
CA GLN A 86 -26.07 12.23 52.99
C GLN A 86 -27.50 12.01 52.47
N ILE A 87 -27.72 10.95 51.71
CA ILE A 87 -29.07 10.63 51.20
C ILE A 87 -30.01 10.28 52.37
N GLN A 88 -29.56 9.54 53.39
CA GLN A 88 -30.37 9.19 54.57
C GLN A 88 -30.73 10.46 55.36
N GLU A 89 -29.78 11.39 55.53
CA GLU A 89 -30.00 12.67 56.23
C GLU A 89 -30.98 13.57 55.45
N LEU A 90 -30.85 13.62 54.11
CA LEU A 90 -31.77 14.36 53.25
C LEU A 90 -33.21 13.85 53.38
N LEU A 91 -33.40 12.52 53.37
CA LEU A 91 -34.73 11.93 53.51
C LEU A 91 -35.36 12.19 54.87
N VAL A 92 -34.59 12.41 55.92
CA VAL A 92 -35.08 12.82 57.24
C VAL A 92 -35.37 14.33 57.27
N GLN A 93 -34.51 15.13 56.68
CA GLN A 93 -34.71 16.58 56.61
C GLN A 93 -35.98 16.96 55.84
N GLU A 94 -36.32 16.18 54.80
CA GLU A 94 -37.55 16.34 54.02
C GLU A 94 -38.78 15.60 54.63
N GLU A 95 -38.70 15.23 55.92
CA GLU A 95 -39.77 14.61 56.73
C GLU A 95 -40.33 13.27 56.16
N PHE A 96 -39.60 12.58 55.26
CA PHE A 96 -40.00 11.23 54.82
C PHE A 96 -39.76 10.17 55.90
N TYR A 97 -38.79 10.39 56.80
CA TYR A 97 -38.42 9.47 57.89
C TYR A 97 -38.00 10.26 59.14
N ASP A 98 -38.21 9.67 60.32
CA ASP A 98 -37.89 10.32 61.62
C ASP A 98 -36.42 10.13 62.07
N ASP A 99 -35.72 9.11 61.52
CA ASP A 99 -34.36 8.74 61.94
C ASP A 99 -33.56 8.22 60.74
N PRO A 100 -32.36 8.76 60.47
CA PRO A 100 -31.51 8.29 59.37
C PRO A 100 -31.20 6.81 59.44
N LYS A 101 -31.11 6.20 60.60
CA LYS A 101 -30.84 4.77 60.80
C LYS A 101 -32.02 3.87 60.42
N LYS A 102 -33.21 4.43 60.38
CA LYS A 102 -34.44 3.71 60.00
C LYS A 102 -34.77 3.81 58.50
N VAL A 103 -34.03 4.62 57.77
CA VAL A 103 -34.19 4.74 56.31
C VAL A 103 -33.79 3.43 55.63
N PRO A 104 -34.71 2.73 54.95
CA PRO A 104 -34.38 1.46 54.29
C PRO A 104 -33.52 1.69 53.05
N LEU A 105 -32.66 0.71 52.71
CA LEU A 105 -31.75 0.81 51.55
C LEU A 105 -32.51 1.02 50.22
N GLN A 106 -33.75 0.52 50.11
CA GLN A 106 -34.61 0.74 48.96
C GLN A 106 -34.96 2.21 48.78
N ALA A 107 -35.22 2.95 49.85
CA ALA A 107 -35.49 4.40 49.80
C ALA A 107 -34.20 5.18 49.37
N VAL A 108 -33.02 4.75 49.84
CA VAL A 108 -31.76 5.33 49.40
C VAL A 108 -31.55 5.09 47.90
N ASN A 109 -31.82 3.87 47.41
CA ASN A 109 -31.72 3.53 46.01
C ASN A 109 -32.72 4.29 45.10
N SER A 110 -33.88 4.67 45.64
CA SER A 110 -34.88 5.47 44.91
C SER A 110 -34.39 6.91 44.64
N VAL A 111 -33.49 7.43 45.49
CA VAL A 111 -32.89 8.75 45.29
C VAL A 111 -31.65 8.66 44.36
N SER A 112 -30.74 7.74 44.67
CA SER A 112 -29.55 7.48 43.84
C SER A 112 -29.02 6.09 44.15
N ASN A 113 -28.52 5.39 43.13
CA ASN A 113 -27.80 4.11 43.26
C ASN A 113 -26.27 4.26 43.23
N GLU A 114 -25.75 5.49 43.10
CA GLU A 114 -24.31 5.78 43.03
C GLU A 114 -23.55 5.52 44.34
N TRP A 115 -24.26 5.32 45.46
CA TRP A 115 -23.64 4.99 46.73
C TRP A 115 -23.11 3.55 46.77
N ILE A 116 -23.52 2.66 45.84
CA ILE A 116 -23.00 1.32 45.67
C ILE A 116 -22.41 1.22 44.28
N GLN A 117 -21.14 0.94 44.18
CA GLN A 117 -20.42 0.78 42.92
C GLN A 117 -19.97 -0.68 42.79
N GLN A 118 -20.35 -1.28 41.69
CA GLN A 118 -19.87 -2.59 41.31
C GLN A 118 -18.57 -2.40 40.51
N GLN A 119 -17.50 -3.01 40.99
CA GLN A 119 -16.22 -3.03 40.29
C GLN A 119 -15.90 -4.46 39.91
N ASP A 120 -15.54 -4.66 38.65
CA ASP A 120 -15.00 -5.93 38.20
C ASP A 120 -13.59 -6.09 38.78
N THR A 121 -13.26 -7.31 39.23
CA THR A 121 -11.90 -7.61 39.71
C THR A 121 -10.88 -7.32 38.61
N PRO A 122 -9.85 -6.49 38.86
CA PRO A 122 -8.84 -6.20 37.87
C PRO A 122 -8.19 -7.49 37.34
N ILE A 123 -7.96 -7.51 36.04
CA ILE A 123 -7.21 -8.59 35.41
C ILE A 123 -5.74 -8.44 35.82
N ALA A 124 -5.07 -9.53 36.15
CA ALA A 124 -3.65 -9.51 36.48
C ALA A 124 -2.82 -9.02 35.30
N GLU A 125 -1.90 -8.08 35.55
CA GLU A 125 -1.12 -7.42 34.48
C GLU A 125 -0.22 -8.39 33.71
N ASP A 126 0.30 -9.41 34.36
CA ASP A 126 1.10 -10.47 33.76
C ASP A 126 0.31 -11.28 32.74
N VAL A 127 -0.96 -11.63 33.06
CA VAL A 127 -1.86 -12.32 32.14
C VAL A 127 -2.17 -11.46 30.93
N LEU A 128 -2.49 -10.16 31.13
CA LEU A 128 -2.73 -9.23 30.03
C LEU A 128 -1.50 -9.07 29.13
N SER A 129 -0.32 -8.91 29.72
CA SER A 129 0.94 -8.77 29.00
C SER A 129 1.21 -9.97 28.10
N GLU A 130 1.01 -11.18 28.62
CA GLU A 130 1.25 -12.44 27.91
C GLU A 130 0.29 -12.61 26.73
N ILE A 131 -1.02 -12.48 26.95
CA ILE A 131 -2.01 -12.63 25.87
C ILE A 131 -1.90 -11.56 24.80
N VAL A 132 -1.56 -10.30 25.15
CA VAL A 132 -1.32 -9.23 24.21
C VAL A 132 -0.09 -9.52 23.35
N LYS A 133 1.00 -9.98 23.97
CA LYS A 133 2.22 -10.34 23.25
C LYS A 133 1.98 -11.51 22.30
N GLU A 134 1.30 -12.54 22.75
CA GLU A 134 1.01 -13.73 21.94
C GLU A 134 0.08 -13.40 20.77
N SER A 135 -1.08 -12.75 21.02
CA SER A 135 -2.04 -12.38 19.99
C SER A 135 -1.44 -11.41 18.96
N THR A 136 -0.59 -10.44 19.41
CA THR A 136 0.12 -9.52 18.50
C THR A 136 1.12 -10.29 17.63
N THR A 137 1.84 -11.25 18.20
CA THR A 137 2.80 -12.05 17.44
C THR A 137 2.10 -12.89 16.37
N GLN A 138 1.01 -13.56 16.72
CA GLN A 138 0.20 -14.33 15.77
C GLN A 138 -0.36 -13.44 14.65
N ALA A 139 -0.86 -12.25 14.98
CA ALA A 139 -1.37 -11.30 14.00
C ALA A 139 -0.28 -10.82 13.04
N LEU A 140 0.93 -10.55 13.54
CA LEU A 140 2.09 -10.17 12.73
C LEU A 140 2.54 -11.31 11.81
N ASP A 141 2.57 -12.54 12.30
CA ASP A 141 2.92 -13.71 11.49
C ASP A 141 1.92 -13.91 10.35
N ALA A 142 0.63 -13.79 10.64
CA ALA A 142 -0.43 -13.86 9.62
C ALA A 142 -0.32 -12.73 8.58
N LEU A 143 -0.06 -11.49 9.02
CA LEU A 143 0.16 -10.35 8.14
C LEU A 143 1.37 -10.56 7.21
N ILE A 144 2.51 -11.01 7.77
CA ILE A 144 3.74 -11.23 6.99
C ILE A 144 3.55 -12.37 5.99
N ALA A 145 2.86 -13.43 6.38
CA ALA A 145 2.53 -14.53 5.48
C ALA A 145 1.67 -14.05 4.29
N MET A 146 0.62 -13.28 4.55
CA MET A 146 -0.23 -12.69 3.51
C MET A 146 0.59 -11.78 2.57
N ARG A 147 1.37 -10.84 3.12
CA ARG A 147 2.24 -9.93 2.35
C ARG A 147 3.26 -10.66 1.48
N THR A 148 3.75 -11.81 1.95
CA THR A 148 4.71 -12.64 1.19
C THR A 148 4.03 -13.35 0.02
N VAL A 149 2.83 -13.88 0.23
CA VAL A 149 2.05 -14.51 -0.86
C VAL A 149 1.67 -13.49 -1.92
N GLU A 150 1.13 -12.34 -1.51
CA GLU A 150 0.77 -11.27 -2.43
C GLU A 150 2.00 -10.72 -3.18
N GLY A 151 3.14 -10.54 -2.48
CA GLY A 151 4.39 -10.10 -3.08
C GLY A 151 4.89 -11.03 -4.20
N LYS A 152 4.72 -12.35 -4.04
CA LYS A 152 5.04 -13.33 -5.11
C LYS A 152 4.12 -13.18 -6.33
N HIS A 153 2.83 -12.91 -6.13
CA HIS A 153 1.91 -12.67 -7.25
C HIS A 153 2.27 -11.40 -8.01
N ILE A 154 2.61 -10.32 -7.29
CA ILE A 154 3.07 -9.06 -7.91
C ILE A 154 4.37 -9.28 -8.70
N GLU A 155 5.31 -10.04 -8.15
CA GLU A 155 6.57 -10.39 -8.83
C GLU A 155 6.32 -11.12 -10.16
N GLN A 156 5.41 -12.09 -10.17
CA GLN A 156 5.03 -12.83 -11.38
C GLN A 156 4.35 -11.92 -12.42
N ASP A 157 3.46 -11.03 -11.99
CA ASP A 157 2.83 -10.05 -12.87
C ASP A 157 3.87 -9.09 -13.48
N LEU A 158 4.80 -8.57 -12.68
CA LEU A 158 5.89 -7.71 -13.14
C LEU A 158 6.76 -8.41 -14.19
N LEU A 159 7.16 -9.66 -13.96
CA LEU A 159 7.95 -10.43 -14.92
C LEU A 159 7.20 -10.67 -16.23
N SER A 160 5.90 -10.94 -16.17
CA SER A 160 5.04 -11.08 -17.36
C SER A 160 4.96 -9.77 -18.16
N ARG A 161 4.78 -8.62 -17.48
CA ARG A 161 4.77 -7.30 -18.13
C ARG A 161 6.09 -6.94 -18.75
N ILE A 162 7.22 -7.24 -18.10
CA ILE A 162 8.55 -7.04 -18.65
C ILE A 162 8.73 -7.88 -19.92
N SER A 163 8.25 -9.12 -19.96
CA SER A 163 8.28 -9.94 -21.17
C SER A 163 7.42 -9.33 -22.29
N THR A 164 6.31 -8.67 -21.95
CA THR A 164 5.50 -7.93 -22.91
C THR A 164 6.29 -6.73 -23.49
N LEU A 165 7.01 -5.96 -22.64
CA LEU A 165 7.88 -4.87 -23.10
C LEU A 165 8.96 -5.36 -24.07
N GLU A 166 9.60 -6.51 -23.78
CA GLU A 166 10.60 -7.12 -24.67
C GLU A 166 10.02 -7.51 -26.02
N ASN A 167 8.83 -8.08 -26.04
CA ASN A 167 8.17 -8.45 -27.29
C ASN A 167 7.79 -7.22 -28.11
N VAL A 168 7.23 -6.18 -27.46
CA VAL A 168 6.82 -4.96 -28.18
C VAL A 168 8.02 -4.23 -28.75
N ILE A 169 9.12 -4.06 -28.00
CA ILE A 169 10.32 -3.40 -28.51
C ILE A 169 10.95 -4.19 -29.67
N LYS A 170 10.90 -5.52 -29.60
CA LYS A 170 11.35 -6.37 -30.71
C LYS A 170 10.52 -6.17 -31.96
N HIS A 171 9.19 -6.04 -31.84
CA HIS A 171 8.33 -5.71 -32.98
C HIS A 171 8.64 -4.34 -33.58
N ILE A 172 8.94 -3.34 -32.74
CA ILE A 172 9.41 -2.03 -33.24
C ILE A 172 10.71 -2.19 -34.02
N ASP A 173 11.67 -2.95 -33.52
CA ASP A 173 12.97 -3.19 -34.16
C ASP A 173 12.82 -3.89 -35.53
N GLU A 174 11.95 -4.89 -35.61
CA GLU A 174 11.64 -5.62 -36.83
C GLU A 174 10.95 -4.76 -37.88
N ASN A 175 10.13 -3.79 -37.50
CA ASN A 175 9.33 -2.97 -38.39
C ASN A 175 10.00 -1.62 -38.77
N LYS A 176 11.07 -1.20 -38.06
CA LYS A 176 11.71 0.11 -38.28
C LYS A 176 12.21 0.33 -39.71
N ALA A 177 12.77 -0.71 -40.34
CA ALA A 177 13.30 -0.62 -41.71
C ALA A 177 12.19 -0.43 -42.75
N GLY A 178 11.05 -1.11 -42.58
CA GLY A 178 9.89 -0.96 -43.47
C GLY A 178 9.23 0.42 -43.32
N ALA A 179 9.21 1.00 -42.17
CA ALA A 179 8.66 2.32 -41.91
C ALA A 179 9.47 3.43 -42.61
N VAL A 180 10.81 3.33 -42.60
CA VAL A 180 11.70 4.28 -43.30
C VAL A 180 11.50 4.20 -44.81
N GLU A 181 11.41 3.00 -45.40
CA GLU A 181 11.19 2.82 -46.83
C GLU A 181 9.81 3.29 -47.29
N ALA A 182 8.75 2.96 -46.54
CA ALA A 182 7.39 3.44 -46.81
C ALA A 182 7.33 4.99 -46.79
N TYR A 183 8.00 5.61 -45.84
CA TYR A 183 8.06 7.07 -45.75
C TYR A 183 8.85 7.70 -46.93
N ARG A 184 9.95 7.07 -47.29
CA ARG A 184 10.75 7.49 -48.48
C ARG A 184 9.89 7.49 -49.75
N GLU A 185 9.15 6.43 -50.01
CA GLU A 185 8.27 6.33 -51.18
C GLU A 185 7.12 7.35 -51.14
N HIS A 186 6.55 7.60 -49.94
CA HIS A 186 5.53 8.62 -49.74
C HIS A 186 6.04 10.03 -50.05
N ILE A 187 7.23 10.41 -49.57
CA ILE A 187 7.84 11.70 -49.89
C ILE A 187 8.15 11.84 -51.39
N LYS A 188 8.71 10.78 -51.99
CA LYS A 188 9.01 10.76 -53.40
C LYS A 188 7.74 10.98 -54.23
N GLY A 189 6.64 10.35 -53.90
CA GLY A 189 5.34 10.55 -54.53
C GLY A 189 4.84 12.00 -54.42
N LYS A 190 4.86 12.57 -53.20
CA LYS A 190 4.47 13.97 -52.97
C LYS A 190 5.34 14.97 -53.74
N ILE A 191 6.65 14.77 -53.76
CA ILE A 191 7.57 15.64 -54.49
C ILE A 191 7.28 15.57 -56.02
N GLN A 192 7.02 14.38 -56.53
CA GLN A 192 6.63 14.22 -57.94
C GLN A 192 5.31 14.96 -58.27
N GLU A 193 4.29 14.87 -57.42
CA GLU A 193 3.04 15.63 -57.57
C GLU A 193 3.30 17.15 -57.63
N TYR A 194 4.12 17.68 -56.71
CA TYR A 194 4.46 19.12 -56.67
C TYR A 194 5.28 19.55 -57.88
N LEU A 195 6.24 18.74 -58.37
CA LEU A 195 7.06 19.04 -59.52
C LEU A 195 6.24 19.11 -60.82
N VAL A 196 5.28 18.20 -60.96
CA VAL A 196 4.36 18.20 -62.10
C VAL A 196 3.50 19.48 -62.11
N SER A 197 3.06 19.93 -60.88
CA SER A 197 2.22 21.13 -60.74
C SER A 197 2.99 22.46 -60.99
N LEU A 198 4.31 22.47 -60.83
CA LEU A 198 5.13 23.67 -60.86
C LEU A 198 6.03 23.77 -62.14
N GLU A 199 6.00 22.80 -63.09
CA GLU A 199 6.89 22.64 -64.18
C GLU A 199 8.39 22.79 -63.84
N ALA A 200 8.74 22.39 -62.62
CA ALA A 200 10.08 22.53 -62.04
C ALA A 200 10.78 21.15 -61.93
N SER A 201 12.13 21.18 -61.97
CA SER A 201 12.95 19.99 -61.73
C SER A 201 13.78 20.19 -60.46
N ILE A 202 13.82 19.17 -59.59
CA ILE A 202 14.77 19.11 -58.49
C ILE A 202 15.94 18.25 -58.91
N SER A 203 17.18 18.65 -58.53
CA SER A 203 18.35 17.82 -58.81
C SER A 203 18.28 16.56 -57.91
N GLU A 204 18.56 15.41 -58.48
CA GLU A 204 18.56 14.11 -57.82
C GLU A 204 19.51 14.11 -56.60
N GLU A 205 20.60 14.84 -56.69
CA GLU A 205 21.59 15.00 -55.60
C GLU A 205 21.00 15.70 -54.37
N ARG A 206 20.22 16.77 -54.53
CA ARG A 206 19.52 17.45 -53.42
C ARG A 206 18.44 16.58 -52.81
N PHE A 207 17.71 15.81 -53.59
CA PHE A 207 16.73 14.88 -53.12
C PHE A 207 17.35 13.78 -52.24
N LEU A 208 18.47 13.19 -52.67
CA LEU A 208 19.21 12.19 -51.93
C LEU A 208 19.78 12.74 -50.62
N GLN A 209 20.27 13.99 -50.60
CA GLN A 209 20.74 14.66 -49.38
C GLN A 209 19.61 14.85 -48.35
N GLU A 210 18.43 15.30 -48.78
CA GLU A 210 17.28 15.46 -47.88
C GLU A 210 16.79 14.12 -47.32
N ILE A 211 16.78 13.07 -48.16
CA ILE A 211 16.43 11.70 -47.68
C ILE A 211 17.46 11.18 -46.70
N ALA A 212 18.75 11.41 -46.87
CA ALA A 212 19.78 10.99 -45.93
C ALA A 212 19.64 11.72 -44.58
N LEU A 213 19.43 13.03 -44.59
CA LEU A 213 19.16 13.82 -43.37
C LEU A 213 17.89 13.39 -42.66
N LEU A 214 16.88 12.98 -43.39
CA LEU A 214 15.64 12.50 -42.83
C LEU A 214 15.83 11.11 -42.22
N ALA A 215 16.55 10.21 -42.89
CA ALA A 215 16.87 8.87 -42.35
C ALA A 215 17.60 8.97 -41.02
N ASP A 216 18.57 9.86 -40.88
CA ASP A 216 19.26 10.12 -39.60
C ASP A 216 18.32 10.65 -38.52
N LYS A 217 17.38 11.54 -38.87
CA LYS A 217 16.41 12.09 -37.90
C LYS A 217 15.36 11.08 -37.44
N THR A 218 15.08 10.07 -38.26
CA THR A 218 14.08 9.02 -37.96
C THR A 218 14.70 7.74 -37.44
N ASP A 219 16.02 7.67 -37.34
CA ASP A 219 16.70 6.51 -36.76
C ASP A 219 16.40 6.39 -35.25
N ILE A 220 15.82 5.27 -34.90
CA ILE A 220 15.43 4.91 -33.52
C ILE A 220 16.28 3.78 -32.93
N THR A 221 17.37 3.43 -33.63
CA THR A 221 18.20 2.27 -33.24
C THR A 221 18.86 2.47 -31.89
N GLU A 222 19.34 3.67 -31.58
CA GLU A 222 19.95 3.98 -30.27
C GLU A 222 18.94 3.87 -29.15
N GLU A 223 17.73 4.39 -29.31
CA GLU A 223 16.66 4.34 -28.34
C GLU A 223 16.22 2.90 -28.04
N ILE A 224 16.14 2.04 -29.06
CA ILE A 224 15.82 0.62 -28.90
C ILE A 224 16.91 -0.09 -28.08
N VAL A 225 18.20 0.16 -28.39
CA VAL A 225 19.32 -0.42 -27.64
C VAL A 225 19.33 0.04 -26.19
N ARG A 226 19.11 1.34 -25.93
CA ARG A 226 19.03 1.90 -24.57
C ARG A 226 17.84 1.33 -23.81
N PHE A 227 16.65 1.30 -24.42
CA PHE A 227 15.46 0.71 -23.82
C PHE A 227 15.69 -0.75 -23.43
N THR A 228 16.26 -1.56 -24.33
CA THR A 228 16.57 -2.98 -24.06
C THR A 228 17.57 -3.12 -22.92
N SER A 229 18.58 -2.25 -22.84
CA SER A 229 19.52 -2.21 -21.71
C SER A 229 18.80 -1.91 -20.38
N HIS A 230 17.86 -0.96 -20.40
CA HIS A 230 17.06 -0.64 -19.20
C HIS A 230 16.11 -1.77 -18.80
N VAL A 231 15.57 -2.55 -19.75
CA VAL A 231 14.77 -3.76 -19.44
C VAL A 231 15.62 -4.77 -18.68
N VAL A 232 16.86 -5.02 -19.10
CA VAL A 232 17.78 -5.92 -18.38
C VAL A 232 18.11 -5.40 -16.98
N GLN A 233 18.35 -4.10 -16.84
CA GLN A 233 18.59 -3.46 -15.54
C GLN A 233 17.36 -3.58 -14.63
N LEU A 234 16.16 -3.39 -15.16
CA LEU A 234 14.91 -3.55 -14.43
C LEU A 234 14.75 -4.97 -13.88
N LYS A 235 14.95 -6.00 -14.73
CA LYS A 235 14.93 -7.41 -14.31
C LYS A 235 15.90 -7.68 -13.17
N ASN A 236 17.14 -7.25 -13.31
CA ASN A 236 18.19 -7.48 -12.29
C ASN A 236 17.84 -6.75 -10.98
N THR A 237 17.25 -5.56 -11.05
CA THR A 237 16.87 -4.78 -9.87
C THR A 237 15.71 -5.40 -9.11
N LEU A 238 14.78 -6.10 -9.79
CA LEU A 238 13.66 -6.79 -9.13
C LEU A 238 14.11 -8.04 -8.36
N VAL A 239 15.25 -8.63 -8.72
CA VAL A 239 15.84 -9.78 -8.01
C VAL A 239 16.67 -9.35 -6.80
N ASP A 240 17.20 -8.11 -6.80
CA ASP A 240 18.03 -7.57 -5.73
C ASP A 240 17.18 -7.00 -4.60
N GLU A 241 17.16 -7.65 -3.43
CA GLU A 241 16.28 -7.33 -2.30
C GLU A 241 16.54 -5.96 -1.62
N ASN A 242 17.59 -5.23 -2.02
CA ASN A 242 17.97 -3.97 -1.38
C ASN A 242 17.51 -2.73 -2.15
N SER A 243 16.57 -1.98 -1.62
CA SER A 243 16.10 -0.66 -2.09
C SER A 243 15.47 -0.61 -3.50
N ILE A 244 14.55 -1.51 -3.79
CA ILE A 244 13.89 -1.68 -5.10
C ILE A 244 13.24 -0.36 -5.60
N GLY A 245 12.47 0.36 -4.78
CA GLY A 245 11.56 1.41 -5.24
C GLY A 245 12.24 2.58 -5.98
N ARG A 246 13.27 3.23 -5.41
CA ARG A 246 13.91 4.41 -6.04
C ARG A 246 14.67 4.07 -7.31
N LYS A 247 15.36 2.92 -7.31
CA LYS A 247 16.16 2.49 -8.46
C LYS A 247 15.27 2.10 -9.62
N VAL A 248 14.16 1.41 -9.33
CA VAL A 248 13.15 1.06 -10.34
C VAL A 248 12.46 2.31 -10.89
N ASP A 249 12.05 3.27 -10.05
CA ASP A 249 11.47 4.53 -10.52
C ASP A 249 12.40 5.27 -11.50
N PHE A 250 13.70 5.31 -11.21
CA PHE A 250 14.68 5.92 -12.11
C PHE A 250 14.78 5.17 -13.45
N ILE A 251 14.86 3.83 -13.41
CA ILE A 251 14.91 3.01 -14.64
C ILE A 251 13.65 3.22 -15.48
N LEU A 252 12.47 3.24 -14.87
CA LEU A 252 11.20 3.47 -15.57
C LEU A 252 11.13 4.88 -16.17
N GLN A 253 11.71 5.91 -15.55
CA GLN A 253 11.81 7.25 -16.10
C GLN A 253 12.68 7.28 -17.35
N GLU A 254 13.87 6.63 -17.32
CA GLU A 254 14.73 6.53 -18.49
C GLU A 254 14.05 5.73 -19.61
N MET A 255 13.38 4.60 -19.30
CA MET A 255 12.61 3.85 -20.28
C MET A 255 11.52 4.71 -20.94
N ASN A 256 10.76 5.49 -20.15
CA ASN A 256 9.77 6.42 -20.67
C ASN A 256 10.38 7.50 -21.59
N ARG A 257 11.58 7.96 -21.26
CA ARG A 257 12.32 8.91 -22.09
C ARG A 257 12.64 8.30 -23.46
N GLU A 258 13.17 7.08 -23.50
CA GLU A 258 13.46 6.38 -24.76
C GLU A 258 12.18 6.15 -25.58
N VAL A 259 11.09 5.70 -24.94
CA VAL A 259 9.79 5.51 -25.60
C VAL A 259 9.24 6.81 -26.18
N ASN A 260 9.39 7.95 -25.48
CA ASN A 260 8.98 9.26 -26.01
C ASN A 260 9.80 9.67 -27.23
N THR A 261 11.11 9.40 -27.21
CA THR A 261 12.00 9.69 -28.33
C THR A 261 11.66 8.82 -29.55
N ILE A 262 11.42 7.50 -29.33
CA ILE A 262 10.91 6.59 -30.38
C ILE A 262 9.63 7.16 -31.00
N GLY A 263 8.65 7.54 -30.15
CA GLY A 263 7.37 8.08 -30.62
C GLY A 263 7.48 9.40 -31.37
N SER A 264 8.44 10.25 -31.01
CA SER A 264 8.66 11.53 -31.74
C SER A 264 9.42 11.37 -33.06
N LYS A 265 10.25 10.35 -33.17
CA LYS A 265 11.00 10.03 -34.39
C LYS A 265 10.21 9.12 -35.35
N ALA A 266 9.27 8.32 -34.81
CA ALA A 266 8.46 7.39 -35.57
C ALA A 266 7.50 8.15 -36.51
N MET A 267 7.58 7.87 -37.82
CA MET A 267 6.69 8.43 -38.84
C MET A 267 5.66 7.41 -39.34
N ASP A 268 5.57 6.26 -38.64
CA ASP A 268 4.69 5.16 -38.98
C ASP A 268 3.62 4.99 -37.89
N SER A 269 2.37 4.77 -38.31
CA SER A 269 1.24 4.59 -37.40
C SER A 269 1.35 3.30 -36.59
N SER A 270 1.92 2.23 -37.17
CA SER A 270 2.10 0.96 -36.47
C SER A 270 3.11 1.08 -35.33
N ILE A 271 4.23 1.81 -35.55
CA ILE A 271 5.19 2.08 -34.46
C ILE A 271 4.56 2.96 -33.39
N THR A 272 3.69 3.91 -33.75
CA THR A 272 2.97 4.77 -32.81
C THR A 272 2.05 3.95 -31.91
N GLU A 273 1.37 2.93 -32.43
CA GLU A 273 0.55 2.02 -31.64
C GLU A 273 1.39 1.22 -30.63
N PHE A 274 2.55 0.70 -31.05
CA PHE A 274 3.49 0.04 -30.13
C PHE A 274 4.05 0.97 -29.06
N VAL A 275 4.33 2.23 -29.39
CA VAL A 275 4.74 3.26 -28.41
C VAL A 275 3.66 3.48 -27.35
N VAL A 276 2.39 3.55 -27.72
CA VAL A 276 1.28 3.66 -26.77
C VAL A 276 1.23 2.43 -25.88
N GLN A 277 1.39 1.23 -26.44
CA GLN A 277 1.42 -0.01 -25.69
C GLN A 277 2.57 -0.06 -24.68
N LEU A 278 3.79 0.35 -25.08
CA LEU A 278 4.94 0.45 -24.17
C LEU A 278 4.65 1.39 -23.00
N LYS A 279 4.09 2.59 -23.27
CA LYS A 279 3.73 3.56 -22.23
C LYS A 279 2.72 2.99 -21.24
N CYS A 280 1.70 2.32 -21.74
CA CYS A 280 0.68 1.68 -20.87
C CYS A 280 1.29 0.60 -19.97
N GLU A 281 2.19 -0.24 -20.51
CA GLU A 281 2.83 -1.29 -19.68
C GLU A 281 3.83 -0.69 -18.68
N LEU A 282 4.59 0.34 -19.03
CA LEU A 282 5.49 1.04 -18.12
C LEU A 282 4.72 1.67 -16.94
N GLU A 283 3.56 2.27 -17.17
CA GLU A 283 2.76 2.86 -16.09
C GLU A 283 2.17 1.78 -15.18
N LYS A 284 1.68 0.66 -15.73
CA LYS A 284 1.22 -0.49 -14.92
C LYS A 284 2.34 -1.07 -14.06
N ILE A 285 3.56 -1.20 -14.59
CA ILE A 285 4.73 -1.63 -13.82
C ILE A 285 5.02 -0.65 -12.70
N ARG A 286 4.98 0.65 -12.98
CA ARG A 286 5.20 1.71 -12.00
C ARG A 286 4.22 1.65 -10.84
N GLU A 287 2.92 1.48 -11.12
CA GLU A 287 1.88 1.35 -10.10
C GLU A 287 2.11 0.12 -9.21
N GLN A 288 2.49 -1.02 -9.80
CA GLN A 288 2.75 -2.25 -9.04
C GLN A 288 4.00 -2.13 -8.14
N VAL A 289 5.06 -1.52 -8.64
CA VAL A 289 6.31 -1.33 -7.88
C VAL A 289 6.11 -0.41 -6.67
N GLN A 290 5.17 0.52 -6.72
CA GLN A 290 4.83 1.36 -5.57
C GLN A 290 4.21 0.56 -4.41
N ASN A 291 3.66 -0.62 -4.66
CA ASN A 291 2.98 -1.46 -3.67
C ASN A 291 3.88 -2.56 -3.06
N VAL A 292 5.16 -2.60 -3.40
CA VAL A 292 6.09 -3.63 -2.91
C VAL A 292 7.29 -3.06 -2.15
N GLU A 293 7.79 -3.92 -1.26
CA GLU A 293 8.95 -3.69 -0.40
C GLU A 293 9.96 -4.82 -0.58
#